data_7c5d25ebc1b43e50a20657fe323804b0
#
_entry.id   7c5d25ebc1b43e50a20657fe323804b0
#
_cell.length_a   1.000
_cell.length_b   1.000
_cell.length_c   1.000
_cell.angle_alpha   90.00
_cell.angle_beta   90.00
_cell.angle_gamma   90.00
#
_symmetry.space_group_name_H-M   'P 1'
#
loop_
_entity.id
_entity.type
_entity.pdbx_description
1 polymer ?
#
loop_
_entity_poly.entity_id
_entity_poly.type
_entity_poly.pdbx_seq_one_letter_code
_entity_poly.pdbx_strand_id
1 'polypeptide(L)'
;MTGLALTVSQKWLRGEFYGFLAILHAITVIAALLYLPFGKFFHIFQRPAQLGVKFYRAAGAAGDPAVCKRCGKRFASRMHIDDLNRVLPQAGFDYRLGESQLTWQEICPACKRKSLSLAQMHLREEARG
;
A
#
# COMPACT_ATOMS: atom_id res chain seq x y z
N MET A 1 -22.37 -21.69 -1.92
CA MET A 1 -23.29 -22.84 -2.08
C MET A 1 -22.57 -24.19 -1.91
N THR A 2 -21.38 -24.40 -2.49
CA THR A 2 -20.63 -25.67 -2.39
C THR A 2 -20.20 -26.05 -0.96
N GLY A 3 -19.89 -25.08 -0.09
CA GLY A 3 -19.58 -25.35 1.33
C GLY A 3 -20.78 -25.88 2.11
N LEU A 4 -21.98 -25.40 1.80
CA LEU A 4 -23.22 -25.87 2.41
C LEU A 4 -23.54 -27.33 1.98
N ALA A 5 -23.23 -27.68 0.72
CA ALA A 5 -23.35 -29.04 0.22
C ALA A 5 -22.40 -30.01 0.95
N LEU A 6 -21.17 -29.60 1.28
CA LEU A 6 -20.22 -30.35 2.10
C LEU A 6 -20.78 -30.66 3.49
N THR A 7 -21.36 -29.64 4.14
CA THR A 7 -21.94 -29.81 5.49
C THR A 7 -23.15 -30.74 5.48
N VAL A 8 -23.99 -30.67 4.45
CA VAL A 8 -25.12 -31.54 4.26
C VAL A 8 -24.69 -32.98 3.98
N SER A 9 -23.68 -33.18 3.10
CA SER A 9 -23.12 -34.50 2.80
C SER A 9 -22.57 -35.17 4.07
N GLN A 10 -21.86 -34.41 4.91
CA GLN A 10 -21.28 -34.94 6.15
C GLN A 10 -22.36 -35.31 7.20
N LYS A 11 -23.41 -34.47 7.33
CA LYS A 11 -24.45 -34.71 8.34
C LYS A 11 -25.53 -35.73 7.93
N TRP A 12 -25.90 -35.76 6.65
CA TRP A 12 -27.08 -36.50 6.17
C TRP A 12 -26.75 -37.70 5.28
N LEU A 13 -25.65 -37.64 4.52
CA LEU A 13 -25.22 -38.68 3.58
C LEU A 13 -24.01 -39.52 4.08
N ARG A 14 -23.70 -39.48 5.36
CA ARG A 14 -22.59 -40.22 5.98
C ARG A 14 -21.23 -40.07 5.25
N GLY A 15 -21.03 -38.94 4.56
CA GLY A 15 -19.78 -38.67 3.84
C GLY A 15 -19.69 -39.25 2.44
N GLU A 16 -20.78 -39.83 1.91
CA GLU A 16 -20.86 -40.25 0.51
C GLU A 16 -20.53 -39.04 -0.39
N PHE A 17 -19.66 -39.24 -1.39
CA PHE A 17 -19.19 -38.19 -2.28
C PHE A 17 -18.40 -37.03 -1.62
N TYR A 18 -18.00 -37.13 -0.36
CA TYR A 18 -17.29 -36.07 0.36
C TYR A 18 -16.02 -35.62 -0.40
N GLY A 19 -15.21 -36.57 -0.89
CA GLY A 19 -13.99 -36.28 -1.65
C GLY A 19 -14.26 -35.47 -2.92
N PHE A 20 -15.28 -35.86 -3.68
CA PHE A 20 -15.67 -35.13 -4.89
C PHE A 20 -16.17 -33.70 -4.56
N LEU A 21 -17.03 -33.57 -3.57
CA LEU A 21 -17.55 -32.27 -3.13
C LEU A 21 -16.44 -31.37 -2.55
N ALA A 22 -15.46 -31.93 -1.85
CA ALA A 22 -14.32 -31.18 -1.31
C ALA A 22 -13.43 -30.62 -2.44
N ILE A 23 -13.12 -31.44 -3.45
CA ILE A 23 -12.35 -31.00 -4.62
C ILE A 23 -13.12 -29.92 -5.40
N LEU A 24 -14.40 -30.13 -5.65
CA LEU A 24 -15.25 -29.16 -6.33
C LEU A 24 -15.32 -27.83 -5.58
N HIS A 25 -15.44 -27.90 -4.25
CA HIS A 25 -15.40 -26.70 -3.39
C HIS A 25 -14.07 -25.99 -3.49
N ALA A 26 -12.95 -26.70 -3.38
CA ALA A 26 -11.62 -26.11 -3.49
C ALA A 26 -11.41 -25.41 -4.83
N ILE A 27 -11.76 -26.06 -5.95
CA ILE A 27 -11.68 -25.46 -7.28
C ILE A 27 -12.54 -24.19 -7.36
N THR A 28 -13.77 -24.24 -6.85
CA THR A 28 -14.68 -23.10 -6.88
C THR A 28 -14.13 -21.92 -6.07
N VAL A 29 -13.55 -22.19 -4.89
CA VAL A 29 -12.94 -21.14 -4.03
C VAL A 29 -11.72 -20.55 -4.71
N ILE A 30 -10.82 -21.37 -5.27
CA ILE A 30 -9.64 -20.89 -5.98
C ILE A 30 -10.04 -20.03 -7.17
N ALA A 31 -10.98 -20.49 -8.00
CA ALA A 31 -11.48 -19.73 -9.13
C ALA A 31 -12.12 -18.40 -8.71
N ALA A 32 -12.92 -18.39 -7.62
CA ALA A 32 -13.52 -17.18 -7.07
C ALA A 32 -12.46 -16.19 -6.57
N LEU A 33 -11.42 -16.65 -5.86
CA LEU A 33 -10.32 -15.81 -5.39
C LEU A 33 -9.50 -15.23 -6.54
N LEU A 34 -9.21 -16.01 -7.58
CA LEU A 34 -8.51 -15.53 -8.77
C LEU A 34 -9.35 -14.51 -9.56
N TYR A 35 -10.66 -14.69 -9.60
CA TYR A 35 -11.58 -13.76 -10.28
C TYR A 35 -11.85 -12.48 -9.47
N LEU A 36 -11.64 -12.51 -8.16
CA LEU A 36 -11.96 -11.40 -7.25
C LEU A 36 -11.33 -10.06 -7.66
N PRO A 37 -10.02 -9.97 -8.04
CA PRO A 37 -9.40 -8.72 -8.46
C PRO A 37 -9.95 -8.19 -9.79
N PHE A 38 -10.51 -9.04 -10.65
CA PHE A 38 -11.05 -8.66 -11.95
C PHE A 38 -12.57 -8.41 -11.92
N GLY A 39 -13.25 -8.83 -10.85
CA GLY A 39 -14.70 -8.74 -10.72
C GLY A 39 -15.19 -7.48 -10.02
N LYS A 40 -16.49 -7.21 -10.15
CA LYS A 40 -17.18 -6.12 -9.43
C LYS A 40 -17.10 -6.26 -7.90
N PHE A 41 -16.81 -7.44 -7.37
CA PHE A 41 -16.66 -7.68 -5.94
C PHE A 41 -15.42 -7.01 -5.34
N PHE A 42 -14.41 -6.70 -6.15
CA PHE A 42 -13.24 -5.96 -5.70
C PHE A 42 -13.61 -4.59 -5.10
N HIS A 43 -14.65 -3.95 -5.62
CA HIS A 43 -15.13 -2.66 -5.09
C HIS A 43 -15.66 -2.75 -3.65
N ILE A 44 -16.13 -3.92 -3.21
CA ILE A 44 -16.60 -4.12 -1.82
C ILE A 44 -15.43 -3.95 -0.85
N PHE A 45 -14.25 -4.45 -1.19
CA PHE A 45 -13.03 -4.29 -0.38
C PHE A 45 -12.39 -2.91 -0.58
N GLN A 46 -12.48 -2.35 -1.76
CA GLN A 46 -11.89 -1.05 -2.10
C GLN A 46 -12.61 0.12 -1.37
N ARG A 47 -13.93 0.04 -1.19
CA ARG A 47 -14.69 1.11 -0.53
C ARG A 47 -14.31 1.34 0.93
N PRO A 48 -14.22 0.31 1.80
CA PRO A 48 -13.73 0.48 3.17
C PRO A 48 -12.28 1.01 3.22
N ALA A 49 -11.41 0.52 2.33
CA ALA A 49 -10.03 1.01 2.25
C ALA A 49 -9.98 2.50 1.89
N GLN A 50 -10.78 2.95 0.92
CA GLN A 50 -10.89 4.37 0.57
C GLN A 50 -11.44 5.22 1.70
N LEU A 51 -12.38 4.69 2.49
CA LEU A 51 -12.92 5.37 3.66
C LEU A 51 -11.82 5.54 4.72
N GLY A 52 -11.03 4.50 4.98
CA GLY A 52 -9.86 4.58 5.87
C GLY A 52 -8.87 5.65 5.44
N VAL A 53 -8.54 5.72 4.14
CA VAL A 53 -7.67 6.77 3.59
C VAL A 53 -8.27 8.17 3.77
N LYS A 54 -9.59 8.33 3.60
CA LYS A 54 -10.26 9.63 3.84
C LYS A 54 -10.16 10.06 5.30
N PHE A 55 -10.41 9.15 6.25
CA PHE A 55 -10.25 9.44 7.68
C PHE A 55 -8.81 9.79 8.04
N TYR A 56 -7.84 9.03 7.55
CA TYR A 56 -6.44 9.31 7.76
C TYR A 56 -6.03 10.69 7.23
N ARG A 57 -6.49 11.06 6.03
CA ARG A 57 -6.24 12.39 5.44
C ARG A 57 -6.92 13.51 6.22
N ALA A 58 -8.14 13.29 6.70
CA ALA A 58 -8.86 14.27 7.51
C ALA A 58 -8.17 14.51 8.86
N ALA A 59 -7.74 13.43 9.54
CA ALA A 59 -6.97 13.52 10.77
C ALA A 59 -5.63 14.24 10.54
N GLY A 60 -4.92 13.92 9.46
CA GLY A 60 -3.69 14.62 9.10
C GLY A 60 -3.87 16.09 8.76
N ALA A 61 -5.00 16.46 8.14
CA ALA A 61 -5.30 17.86 7.82
C ALA A 61 -5.65 18.69 9.05
N ALA A 62 -6.19 18.08 10.11
CA ALA A 62 -6.50 18.73 11.38
C ALA A 62 -5.25 18.91 12.27
N GLY A 63 -4.16 18.18 11.98
CA GLY A 63 -2.90 18.26 12.73
C GLY A 63 -1.92 19.30 12.18
N ASP A 64 -0.71 19.31 12.76
CA ASP A 64 0.35 20.22 12.36
C ASP A 64 0.83 19.95 10.93
N PRO A 65 1.07 21.03 10.13
CA PRO A 65 1.63 20.87 8.80
C PRO A 65 3.13 20.56 8.86
N ALA A 66 3.57 19.63 8.02
CA ALA A 66 5.00 19.39 7.80
C ALA A 66 5.61 20.53 6.97
N VAL A 67 6.73 21.02 7.44
CA VAL A 67 7.51 22.10 6.82
C VAL A 67 8.74 21.51 6.15
N CYS A 68 8.98 21.88 4.90
CA CYS A 68 10.15 21.42 4.15
C CYS A 68 11.44 21.90 4.81
N LYS A 69 12.34 21.00 5.14
CA LYS A 69 13.65 21.31 5.76
C LYS A 69 14.58 22.14 4.86
N ARG A 70 14.28 22.19 3.55
CA ARG A 70 15.12 22.93 2.59
C ARG A 70 14.61 24.33 2.24
N CYS A 71 13.30 24.53 2.07
CA CYS A 71 12.72 25.80 1.62
C CYS A 71 11.68 26.40 2.57
N GLY A 72 11.38 25.76 3.70
CA GLY A 72 10.42 26.25 4.70
C GLY A 72 8.96 26.21 4.30
N LYS A 73 8.59 25.71 3.11
CA LYS A 73 7.18 25.63 2.68
C LYS A 73 6.45 24.47 3.36
N ARG A 74 5.20 24.71 3.74
CA ARG A 74 4.27 23.65 4.17
C ARG A 74 3.89 22.82 2.96
N PHE A 75 3.89 21.46 3.07
CA PHE A 75 3.63 20.60 1.91
C PHE A 75 2.85 19.32 2.23
N ALA A 76 2.79 18.89 3.46
CA ALA A 76 2.10 17.68 3.90
C ALA A 76 1.62 17.82 5.34
N SER A 77 0.98 16.78 5.91
CA SER A 77 0.75 16.72 7.35
C SER A 77 1.95 16.13 8.07
N ARG A 78 2.23 16.60 9.27
CA ARG A 78 3.33 16.11 10.11
C ARG A 78 3.16 14.63 10.42
N MET A 79 1.93 14.22 10.77
CA MET A 79 1.58 12.83 11.04
C MET A 79 1.98 11.89 9.89
N HIS A 80 1.71 12.29 8.64
CA HIS A 80 2.06 11.49 7.47
C HIS A 80 3.58 11.31 7.29
N ILE A 81 4.36 12.36 7.53
CA ILE A 81 5.82 12.29 7.43
C ILE A 81 6.41 11.41 8.53
N ASP A 82 5.90 11.54 9.76
CA ASP A 82 6.37 10.75 10.91
C ASP A 82 6.02 9.26 10.72
N ASP A 83 4.83 8.95 10.20
CA ASP A 83 4.45 7.57 9.86
C ASP A 83 5.35 6.98 8.77
N LEU A 84 5.64 7.72 7.71
CA LEU A 84 6.55 7.27 6.67
C LEU A 84 7.95 7.01 7.21
N ASN A 85 8.49 7.90 8.03
CA ASN A 85 9.81 7.76 8.63
C ASN A 85 9.88 6.56 9.59
N ARG A 86 8.75 6.13 10.17
CA ARG A 86 8.66 4.93 11.03
C ARG A 86 8.56 3.65 10.22
N VAL A 87 7.73 3.63 9.18
CA VAL A 87 7.38 2.40 8.44
C VAL A 87 8.44 2.04 7.39
N LEU A 88 9.02 3.03 6.69
CA LEU A 88 9.97 2.77 5.62
C LEU A 88 11.22 1.99 6.05
N PRO A 89 11.88 2.31 7.17
CA PRO A 89 13.01 1.51 7.65
C PRO A 89 12.62 0.07 8.02
N GLN A 90 11.41 -0.15 8.55
CA GLN A 90 10.89 -1.49 8.85
C GLN A 90 10.65 -2.32 7.59
N ALA A 91 10.32 -1.66 6.47
CA ALA A 91 10.17 -2.28 5.16
C ALA A 91 11.51 -2.44 4.40
N GLY A 92 12.63 -2.09 5.01
CA GLY A 92 13.97 -2.20 4.41
C GLY A 92 14.36 -1.04 3.48
N PHE A 93 13.58 0.06 3.48
CA PHE A 93 13.87 1.24 2.67
C PHE A 93 14.56 2.32 3.49
N ASP A 94 15.82 2.63 3.17
CA ASP A 94 16.54 3.77 3.74
C ASP A 94 16.59 4.92 2.74
N TYR A 95 15.91 6.01 3.07
CA TYR A 95 15.82 7.23 2.25
C TYR A 95 16.51 8.43 2.91
N ARG A 96 17.62 8.17 3.64
CA ARG A 96 18.46 9.24 4.17
C ARG A 96 19.26 9.89 3.05
N LEU A 97 19.45 11.21 3.14
CA LEU A 97 20.17 12.00 2.17
C LEU A 97 21.65 12.12 2.59
N GLY A 98 22.49 11.25 2.03
CA GLY A 98 23.92 11.21 2.34
C GLY A 98 24.18 10.95 3.83
N GLU A 99 25.19 11.59 4.39
CA GLU A 99 25.57 11.51 5.81
C GLU A 99 24.64 12.33 6.73
N SER A 100 23.70 13.09 6.17
CA SER A 100 22.78 13.92 6.95
C SER A 100 21.65 13.08 7.56
N GLN A 101 21.20 13.48 8.73
CA GLN A 101 20.00 12.90 9.38
C GLN A 101 18.69 13.23 8.63
N LEU A 102 18.78 13.97 7.53
CA LEU A 102 17.65 14.44 6.75
C LEU A 102 17.09 13.31 5.88
N THR A 103 15.80 13.05 6.01
CA THR A 103 15.12 12.04 5.18
C THR A 103 14.50 12.67 3.94
N TRP A 104 14.43 11.87 2.86
CA TRP A 104 13.79 12.28 1.61
C TRP A 104 12.35 12.74 1.81
N GLN A 105 11.66 12.20 2.81
CA GLN A 105 10.27 12.51 3.15
C GLN A 105 10.09 13.93 3.73
N GLU A 106 11.13 14.50 4.34
CA GLU A 106 11.10 15.86 4.94
C GLU A 106 11.30 16.98 3.92
N ILE A 107 11.45 16.64 2.64
CA ILE A 107 11.63 17.59 1.56
C ILE A 107 10.37 17.68 0.71
N CYS A 108 9.94 18.90 0.36
CA CYS A 108 8.77 19.13 -0.47
C CYS A 108 8.98 18.64 -1.92
N PRO A 109 7.91 18.34 -2.67
CA PRO A 109 8.00 17.83 -4.05
C PRO A 109 8.79 18.74 -5.02
N ALA A 110 8.72 20.06 -4.84
CA ALA A 110 9.47 21.01 -5.65
C ALA A 110 10.99 20.90 -5.42
N CYS A 111 11.40 20.82 -4.14
CA CYS A 111 12.81 20.62 -3.80
C CYS A 111 13.33 19.24 -4.20
N LYS A 112 12.50 18.20 -4.12
CA LYS A 112 12.84 16.86 -4.63
C LYS A 112 13.15 16.88 -6.12
N ARG A 113 12.28 17.48 -6.92
CA ARG A 113 12.49 17.61 -8.38
C ARG A 113 13.77 18.37 -8.70
N LYS A 114 14.02 19.47 -7.99
CA LYS A 114 15.26 20.25 -8.17
C LYS A 114 16.51 19.42 -7.83
N SER A 115 16.47 18.64 -6.74
CA SER A 115 17.60 17.77 -6.38
C SER A 115 17.86 16.69 -7.44
N LEU A 116 16.80 16.08 -7.97
CA LEU A 116 16.91 15.05 -9.02
C LEU A 116 17.45 15.64 -10.33
N SER A 117 17.00 16.82 -10.75
CA SER A 117 17.52 17.46 -11.96
C SER A 117 19.00 17.84 -11.84
N LEU A 118 19.43 18.31 -10.68
CA LEU A 118 20.85 18.59 -10.43
C LEU A 118 21.70 17.31 -10.46
N ALA A 119 21.24 16.23 -9.81
CA ALA A 119 21.94 14.96 -9.85
C ALA A 119 22.04 14.40 -11.28
N GLN A 120 21.00 14.53 -12.08
CA GLN A 120 21.04 14.14 -13.49
C GLN A 120 22.01 14.98 -14.34
N MET A 121 22.14 16.26 -14.04
CA MET A 121 23.13 17.14 -14.71
C MET A 121 24.54 16.70 -14.38
N HIS A 122 24.89 16.44 -13.11
CA HIS A 122 26.19 15.96 -12.71
C HIS A 122 26.56 14.62 -13.39
N LEU A 123 25.65 13.65 -13.41
CA LEU A 123 25.88 12.38 -14.10
C LEU A 123 26.14 12.54 -15.60
N ARG A 124 25.51 13.52 -16.26
CA ARG A 124 25.74 13.82 -17.67
C ARG A 124 27.09 14.49 -17.89
N GLU A 125 27.54 15.31 -16.98
CA GLU A 125 28.88 15.95 -17.04
C GLU A 125 29.96 14.90 -16.87
N GLU A 126 29.84 14.03 -15.87
CA GLU A 126 30.77 12.91 -15.65
C GLU A 126 30.83 11.93 -16.83
N ALA A 127 29.71 11.67 -17.51
CA ALA A 127 29.66 10.79 -18.68
C ALA A 127 30.26 11.43 -19.98
N ARG A 128 30.54 12.74 -19.95
CA ARG A 128 31.11 13.48 -21.09
C ARG A 128 32.61 13.71 -20.99
N GLY A 129 33.20 13.56 -19.79
CA GLY A 129 34.64 13.68 -19.56
C GLY A 129 35.34 12.36 -19.64
#